data_3eaf0562db457bd4f762aa5ad1dff2a0
#
_entry.id   3eaf0562db457bd4f762aa5ad1dff2a0
#
_cell.length_a   1.000
_cell.length_b   1.000
_cell.length_c   1.000
_cell.angle_alpha   90.00
_cell.angle_beta   90.00
_cell.angle_gamma   90.00
#
_symmetry.space_group_name_H-M   'P 1'
#
loop_
_entity.id
_entity.type
_entity.pdbx_description
1 polymer ?
#
loop_
_entity_poly.entity_id
_entity_poly.type
_entity_poly.pdbx_seq_one_letter_code
_entity_poly.pdbx_strand_id
1 'polypeptide(L)'
;MSFQEEKQKIDDAISAFIRAKGNGGEIVTGWVLLTTVKHPKRPNSDGYISEHSDGLPYHAQLGLIYAGLEEKKNTVFADILKEGN
;
A
#
# COMPACT_ATOMS: atom_id res chain seq x y z
N MET A 1 4.08 23.51 -1.56
CA MET A 1 4.59 22.30 -0.90
C MET A 1 5.30 21.43 -1.92
N SER A 2 6.41 20.84 -1.51
CA SER A 2 7.15 19.98 -2.40
C SER A 2 6.62 18.54 -2.36
N PHE A 3 6.91 17.80 -3.42
CA PHE A 3 6.59 16.38 -3.49
C PHE A 3 7.24 15.61 -2.33
N GLN A 4 8.48 15.95 -1.97
CA GLN A 4 9.17 15.27 -0.89
C GLN A 4 8.54 15.55 0.48
N GLU A 5 8.01 16.74 0.69
CA GLU A 5 7.31 17.06 1.93
C GLU A 5 6.03 16.22 2.06
N GLU A 6 5.29 16.07 0.97
CA GLU A 6 4.08 15.25 0.99
C GLU A 6 4.40 13.79 1.18
N LYS A 7 5.49 13.31 0.57
CA LYS A 7 5.94 11.93 0.74
C LYS A 7 6.35 11.65 2.18
N GLN A 8 6.99 12.62 2.85
CA GLN A 8 7.36 12.48 4.24
C GLN A 8 6.13 12.32 5.13
N LYS A 9 5.05 13.03 4.82
CA LYS A 9 3.79 12.89 5.56
C LYS A 9 3.21 11.49 5.42
N ILE A 10 3.32 10.88 4.25
CA ILE A 10 2.89 9.51 4.03
C ILE A 10 3.72 8.56 4.89
N ASP A 11 5.02 8.74 4.88
CA ASP A 11 5.94 7.92 5.66
C ASP A 11 5.61 8.00 7.16
N ASP A 12 5.40 9.21 7.66
CA ASP A 12 5.04 9.42 9.06
C ASP A 12 3.70 8.77 9.41
N ALA A 13 2.72 8.88 8.52
CA ALA A 13 1.39 8.31 8.72
C ALA A 13 1.44 6.79 8.75
N ILE A 14 2.21 6.18 7.86
CA ILE A 14 2.37 4.72 7.84
C ILE A 14 3.03 4.25 9.12
N SER A 15 4.08 4.91 9.56
CA SER A 15 4.76 4.56 10.80
C SER A 15 3.84 4.66 12.01
N ALA A 16 3.03 5.72 12.07
CA ALA A 16 2.07 5.90 13.14
C ALA A 16 1.00 4.81 13.13
N PHE A 17 0.51 4.46 11.94
CA PHE A 17 -0.50 3.41 11.79
C PHE A 17 0.04 2.06 12.25
N ILE A 18 1.27 1.72 11.87
CA ILE A 18 1.88 0.45 12.26
C ILE A 18 2.08 0.38 13.77
N ARG A 19 2.50 1.49 14.40
CA ARG A 19 2.62 1.53 15.86
C ARG A 19 1.29 1.29 16.56
N ALA A 20 0.21 1.82 15.99
CA ALA A 20 -1.12 1.68 16.59
C ALA A 20 -1.70 0.28 16.39
N LYS A 21 -1.42 -0.34 15.24
CA LYS A 21 -1.98 -1.64 14.87
C LYS A 21 -1.16 -2.82 15.37
N GLY A 22 0.16 -2.64 15.47
CA GLY A 22 1.07 -3.70 15.84
C GLY A 22 1.11 -3.98 17.32
N ASN A 23 1.98 -4.88 17.71
CA ASN A 23 2.17 -5.30 19.11
C ASN A 23 3.19 -4.43 19.84
N GLY A 24 3.70 -3.40 19.19
CA GLY A 24 4.74 -2.54 19.73
C GLY A 24 6.11 -3.03 19.30
N GLY A 25 6.99 -2.09 19.00
CA GLY A 25 8.35 -2.41 18.61
C GLY A 25 8.58 -2.67 17.14
N GLU A 26 7.53 -2.79 16.34
CA GLU A 26 7.69 -2.94 14.89
C GLU A 26 8.26 -1.67 14.27
N ILE A 27 9.19 -1.86 13.34
CA ILE A 27 9.81 -0.76 12.60
C ILE A 27 9.45 -0.93 11.13
N VAL A 28 8.93 0.14 10.51
CA VAL A 28 8.63 0.11 9.07
C VAL A 28 9.95 0.19 8.32
N THR A 29 10.24 -0.83 7.52
CA THR A 29 11.47 -0.89 6.74
C THR A 29 11.25 -0.48 5.29
N GLY A 30 10.02 -0.44 4.84
CA GLY A 30 9.69 -0.02 3.49
C GLY A 30 8.20 -0.12 3.25
N TRP A 31 7.72 0.64 2.25
CA TRP A 31 6.31 0.60 1.88
C TRP A 31 6.15 0.90 0.39
N VAL A 32 5.09 0.37 -0.18
CA VAL A 32 4.64 0.70 -1.54
C VAL A 32 3.19 1.13 -1.44
N LEU A 33 2.87 2.26 -2.03
CA LEU A 33 1.52 2.81 -2.08
C LEU A 33 0.99 2.67 -3.49
N LEU A 34 -0.19 2.09 -3.61
CA LEU A 34 -0.91 1.97 -4.88
C LEU A 34 -2.25 2.67 -4.72
N THR A 35 -2.52 3.63 -5.59
CA THR A 35 -3.73 4.43 -5.50
C THR A 35 -4.42 4.48 -6.85
N THR A 36 -5.70 4.21 -6.87
CA THR A 36 -6.51 4.44 -8.07
C THR A 36 -6.92 5.89 -8.11
N VAL A 37 -6.91 6.48 -9.30
CA VAL A 37 -7.29 7.87 -9.49
C VAL A 37 -8.23 7.98 -10.68
N LYS A 38 -9.07 9.00 -10.66
CA LYS A 38 -9.96 9.29 -11.76
C LYS A 38 -9.88 10.78 -12.05
N HIS A 39 -9.69 11.14 -13.31
CA HIS A 39 -9.64 12.53 -13.71
C HIS A 39 -11.05 13.03 -14.04
N PRO A 40 -11.46 14.21 -13.56
CA PRO A 40 -12.81 14.73 -13.82
C PRO A 40 -13.15 14.86 -15.30
N LYS A 41 -12.15 15.12 -16.14
CA LYS A 41 -12.34 15.24 -17.59
C LYS A 41 -12.36 13.92 -18.32
N ARG A 42 -12.10 12.81 -17.63
CA ARG A 42 -12.09 11.47 -18.21
C ARG A 42 -12.77 10.50 -17.23
N PRO A 43 -14.07 10.66 -17.01
CA PRO A 43 -14.76 9.91 -15.95
C PRO A 43 -14.81 8.41 -16.20
N ASN A 44 -14.59 7.96 -17.44
CA ASN A 44 -14.63 6.54 -17.77
C ASN A 44 -13.23 5.89 -17.80
N SER A 45 -12.19 6.65 -17.45
CA SER A 45 -10.81 6.17 -17.43
C SER A 45 -10.29 6.15 -16.02
N ASP A 46 -9.88 4.99 -15.56
CA ASP A 46 -9.22 4.85 -14.27
C ASP A 46 -7.71 4.82 -14.48
N GLY A 47 -7.00 5.51 -13.61
CA GLY A 47 -5.56 5.49 -13.61
C GLY A 47 -5.04 4.98 -12.28
N TYR A 48 -3.74 4.77 -12.23
CA TYR A 48 -3.06 4.31 -11.02
C TYR A 48 -1.84 5.19 -10.79
N ILE A 49 -1.63 5.54 -9.53
CA ILE A 49 -0.41 6.21 -9.11
C ILE A 49 0.24 5.32 -8.07
N SER A 50 1.52 5.04 -8.27
CA SER A 50 2.27 4.26 -7.29
C SER A 50 3.43 5.09 -6.77
N GLU A 51 3.77 4.84 -5.53
CA GLU A 51 4.91 5.46 -4.87
C GLU A 51 5.51 4.46 -3.88
N HIS A 52 6.73 4.70 -3.48
CA HIS A 52 7.43 3.81 -2.56
C HIS A 52 8.30 4.64 -1.62
N SER A 53 8.67 4.04 -0.49
CA SER A 53 9.57 4.68 0.46
C SER A 53 10.95 4.89 -0.16
N ASP A 54 11.64 5.94 0.30
CA ASP A 54 12.97 6.25 -0.22
C ASP A 54 13.93 5.10 0.05
N GLY A 55 14.76 4.81 -0.94
CA GLY A 55 15.77 3.78 -0.83
C GLY A 55 15.28 2.35 -1.00
N LEU A 56 13.99 2.14 -1.26
CA LEU A 56 13.48 0.79 -1.46
C LEU A 56 13.80 0.32 -2.89
N PRO A 57 14.67 -0.68 -3.07
CA PRO A 57 15.07 -1.11 -4.41
C PRO A 57 13.94 -1.84 -5.13
N TYR A 58 14.04 -1.93 -6.46
CA TYR A 58 12.99 -2.52 -7.29
C TYR A 58 12.62 -3.94 -6.87
N HIS A 59 13.61 -4.77 -6.61
CA HIS A 59 13.32 -6.16 -6.24
C HIS A 59 12.55 -6.24 -4.91
N ALA A 60 12.82 -5.34 -3.98
CA ALA A 60 12.09 -5.29 -2.72
C ALA A 60 10.67 -4.75 -2.94
N GLN A 61 10.50 -3.75 -3.84
CA GLN A 61 9.18 -3.26 -4.20
C GLN A 61 8.33 -4.36 -4.81
N LEU A 62 8.90 -5.09 -5.77
CA LEU A 62 8.19 -6.20 -6.44
C LEU A 62 7.84 -7.31 -5.45
N GLY A 63 8.78 -7.65 -4.57
CA GLY A 63 8.54 -8.66 -3.55
C GLY A 63 7.41 -8.27 -2.61
N LEU A 64 7.37 -7.02 -2.20
CA LEU A 64 6.32 -6.50 -1.33
C LEU A 64 4.96 -6.52 -2.02
N ILE A 65 4.91 -6.08 -3.28
CA ILE A 65 3.67 -6.09 -4.06
C ILE A 65 3.18 -7.53 -4.24
N TYR A 66 4.08 -8.45 -4.54
CA TYR A 66 3.74 -9.87 -4.70
C TYR A 66 3.18 -10.44 -3.41
N ALA A 67 3.85 -10.18 -2.28
CA ALA A 67 3.38 -10.66 -0.99
C ALA A 67 1.99 -10.10 -0.64
N GLY A 68 1.77 -8.81 -0.93
CA GLY A 68 0.48 -8.18 -0.71
C GLY A 68 -0.61 -8.79 -1.59
N LEU A 69 -0.28 -9.09 -2.85
CA LEU A 69 -1.22 -9.74 -3.76
C LEU A 69 -1.62 -11.12 -3.24
N GLU A 70 -0.64 -11.92 -2.81
CA GLU A 70 -0.92 -13.25 -2.29
C GLU A 70 -1.78 -13.19 -1.02
N GLU A 71 -1.50 -12.24 -0.14
CA GLU A 71 -2.31 -12.05 1.05
C GLU A 71 -3.76 -11.72 0.70
N LYS A 72 -3.97 -10.80 -0.25
CA LYS A 72 -5.32 -10.40 -0.65
C LYS A 72 -6.07 -11.54 -1.33
N LYS A 73 -5.39 -12.32 -2.16
CA LYS A 73 -6.00 -13.49 -2.78
C LYS A 73 -6.47 -14.49 -1.73
N ASN A 74 -5.64 -14.75 -0.75
CA ASN A 74 -5.98 -15.68 0.33
C ASN A 74 -7.14 -15.17 1.18
N THR A 75 -7.15 -13.88 1.47
CA THR A 75 -8.22 -13.25 2.26
C THR A 75 -9.55 -13.33 1.53
N VAL A 76 -9.56 -12.97 0.24
CA VAL A 76 -10.79 -13.01 -0.57
C VAL A 76 -11.27 -14.44 -0.69
N PHE A 77 -10.37 -15.40 -0.93
CA PHE A 77 -10.74 -16.79 -1.04
C PHE A 77 -11.35 -17.34 0.26
N ALA A 78 -10.77 -16.98 1.40
CA ALA A 78 -11.28 -17.37 2.69
C ALA A 78 -12.69 -16.81 2.94
N ASP A 79 -12.92 -15.55 2.57
CA ASP A 79 -14.22 -14.91 2.70
C ASP A 79 -15.27 -15.59 1.82
N ILE A 80 -14.90 -15.95 0.59
CA ILE A 80 -15.79 -16.66 -0.31
C ILE A 80 -16.19 -18.02 0.27
N LEU A 81 -15.23 -18.76 0.79
CA LEU A 81 -15.50 -20.06 1.42
C LEU A 81 -16.41 -19.91 2.64
N LYS A 82 -16.21 -18.85 3.41
CA LYS A 82 -17.01 -18.58 4.58
C LYS A 82 -18.47 -18.28 4.22
N GLU A 83 -18.67 -17.49 3.18
CA GLU A 83 -20.01 -17.13 2.70
C GLU A 83 -20.70 -18.30 2.00
N GLY A 84 -19.93 -19.19 1.39
CA GLY A 84 -20.45 -20.34 0.67
C GLY A 84 -21.00 -21.45 1.59
N ASN A 85 -20.82 -21.30 2.87
CA ASN A 85 -21.32 -22.25 3.83
C ASN A 85 -22.60 -21.76 4.49
#